data_9ccbac8ef42010b606c37280392b586a
#
_entry.id   9ccbac8ef42010b606c37280392b586a
#
_cell.length_a   1.000
_cell.length_b   1.000
_cell.length_c   1.000
_cell.angle_alpha   90.00
_cell.angle_beta   90.00
_cell.angle_gamma   90.00
#
_symmetry.space_group_name_H-M   'P 1'
#
loop_
_entity.id
_entity.type
_entity.pdbx_description
1 polymer ?
#
loop_
_entity_poly.entity_id
_entity_poly.type
_entity_poly.pdbx_seq_one_letter_code
_entity_poly.pdbx_strand_id
1 'polypeptide(L)'
;MRFPEFLKEHGTIGFVAPSFGCATEPYYTAFAHARERFGQMGYHTQMGPNCLVDKGIGISNDPALCGKELNESYCGTENDVIISCGGGELMCEVVPYIDFAGIAQAKPKWYMGFSDNTNFTFLSATIADTAAVYGPCAAAFGMEPWHPAVQDALDLLCGKITRVHNYDLWEKESVKDEEHPLAPYHVTEPVELKVFPQGAENVTMEGRLIGGCMDCLVNLLGTRFDHVKEFQERYKDCLLYPSPSPRDRG
;
A
#
# COMPACT_ATOMS: atom_id res chain seq x y z
N MET A 1 -3.81 -16.13 -10.41
CA MET A 1 -3.89 -14.82 -9.71
C MET A 1 -4.84 -13.92 -10.46
N ARG A 2 -5.78 -13.31 -9.76
CA ARG A 2 -6.73 -12.35 -10.32
C ARG A 2 -6.10 -10.97 -10.35
N PHE A 3 -6.22 -10.28 -11.47
CA PHE A 3 -5.76 -8.91 -11.63
C PHE A 3 -6.97 -7.99 -11.70
N PRO A 4 -7.03 -6.95 -10.83
CA PRO A 4 -8.11 -5.97 -10.87
C PRO A 4 -8.15 -5.15 -12.17
N GLU A 5 -9.31 -4.57 -12.46
CA GLU A 5 -9.43 -3.55 -13.51
C GLU A 5 -8.74 -2.26 -13.07
N PHE A 6 -8.18 -1.53 -14.03
CA PHE A 6 -7.59 -0.21 -13.78
C PHE A 6 -8.65 0.84 -13.45
N LEU A 7 -8.25 1.83 -12.64
CA LEU A 7 -9.07 3.00 -12.35
C LEU A 7 -9.38 3.76 -13.63
N LYS A 8 -10.66 3.92 -13.95
CA LYS A 8 -11.13 4.65 -15.12
C LYS A 8 -11.22 6.15 -14.83
N GLU A 9 -11.26 6.95 -15.88
CA GLU A 9 -11.60 8.39 -15.76
C GLU A 9 -12.95 8.52 -15.03
N HIS A 10 -13.02 9.49 -14.11
CA HIS A 10 -14.18 9.71 -13.24
C HIS A 10 -14.53 8.54 -12.31
N GLY A 11 -13.65 7.56 -12.16
CA GLY A 11 -13.83 6.47 -11.21
C GLY A 11 -13.74 6.93 -9.75
N THR A 12 -14.10 6.04 -8.84
CA THR A 12 -14.12 6.32 -7.41
C THR A 12 -12.95 5.67 -6.70
N ILE A 13 -12.17 6.49 -5.99
CA ILE A 13 -11.09 6.04 -5.09
C ILE A 13 -11.66 5.91 -3.69
N GLY A 14 -11.68 4.69 -3.17
CA GLY A 14 -12.00 4.40 -1.77
C GLY A 14 -10.78 4.57 -0.87
N PHE A 15 -10.97 5.18 0.29
CA PHE A 15 -9.95 5.27 1.33
C PHE A 15 -10.38 4.45 2.53
N VAL A 16 -9.45 3.71 3.10
CA VAL A 16 -9.63 2.90 4.30
C VAL A 16 -8.46 3.08 5.25
N ALA A 17 -8.67 2.84 6.52
CA ALA A 17 -7.61 2.92 7.52
C ALA A 17 -7.52 1.61 8.34
N PRO A 18 -7.11 0.49 7.71
CA PRO A 18 -6.98 -0.77 8.42
C PRO A 18 -5.76 -0.83 9.34
N SER A 19 -4.87 0.15 9.21
CA SER A 19 -3.72 0.40 10.08
C SER A 19 -3.84 1.80 10.66
N PHE A 20 -2.98 2.75 10.30
CA PHE A 20 -3.06 4.12 10.82
C PHE A 20 -4.03 4.98 10.01
N GLY A 21 -4.83 5.83 10.71
CA GLY A 21 -5.69 6.83 10.11
C GLY A 21 -4.95 8.17 9.91
N CYS A 22 -5.57 9.08 9.17
CA CYS A 22 -5.05 10.44 8.95
C CYS A 22 -5.71 11.44 9.91
N ALA A 23 -5.77 11.13 11.22
CA ALA A 23 -6.45 11.95 12.21
C ALA A 23 -5.55 13.05 12.81
N THR A 24 -4.23 12.92 12.68
CA THR A 24 -3.23 13.83 13.26
C THR A 24 -2.36 14.48 12.20
N GLU A 25 -1.81 15.65 12.51
CA GLU A 25 -0.82 16.30 11.63
C GLU A 25 0.50 15.52 11.59
N PRO A 26 1.22 15.56 10.51
CA PRO A 26 0.95 16.25 9.22
C PRO A 26 -0.02 15.49 8.28
N TYR A 27 -0.46 14.31 8.68
CA TYR A 27 -1.23 13.39 7.82
C TYR A 27 -2.64 13.88 7.55
N TYR A 28 -3.26 14.58 8.51
CA TYR A 28 -4.61 15.14 8.34
C TYR A 28 -4.67 16.15 7.19
N THR A 29 -3.81 17.15 7.22
CA THR A 29 -3.73 18.16 6.16
C THR A 29 -3.30 17.54 4.82
N ALA A 30 -2.30 16.65 4.83
CA ALA A 30 -1.85 15.98 3.62
C ALA A 30 -2.96 15.12 2.98
N PHE A 31 -3.73 14.39 3.77
CA PHE A 31 -4.84 13.58 3.26
C PHE A 31 -6.00 14.43 2.72
N ALA A 32 -6.34 15.54 3.40
CA ALA A 32 -7.33 16.46 2.92
C ALA A 32 -6.94 17.05 1.54
N HIS A 33 -5.68 17.47 1.39
CA HIS A 33 -5.14 17.99 0.13
C HIS A 33 -5.09 16.90 -0.97
N ALA A 34 -4.74 15.66 -0.63
CA ALA A 34 -4.79 14.54 -1.57
C ALA A 34 -6.19 14.34 -2.16
N ARG A 35 -7.21 14.36 -1.31
CA ARG A 35 -8.61 14.21 -1.74
C ARG A 35 -9.08 15.35 -2.63
N GLU A 36 -8.73 16.59 -2.28
CA GLU A 36 -9.01 17.75 -3.11
C GLU A 36 -8.36 17.62 -4.49
N ARG A 37 -7.09 17.22 -4.53
CA ARG A 37 -6.33 17.03 -5.77
C ARG A 37 -6.93 15.92 -6.64
N PHE A 38 -7.33 14.77 -6.08
CA PHE A 38 -8.04 13.75 -6.83
C PHE A 38 -9.36 14.27 -7.41
N GLY A 39 -10.11 15.07 -6.65
CA GLY A 39 -11.32 15.75 -7.13
C GLY A 39 -11.04 16.71 -8.31
N GLN A 40 -9.98 17.51 -8.22
CA GLN A 40 -9.54 18.40 -9.31
C GLN A 40 -9.12 17.62 -10.57
N MET A 41 -8.60 16.39 -10.40
CA MET A 41 -8.29 15.47 -11.50
C MET A 41 -9.54 14.76 -12.06
N GLY A 42 -10.72 15.00 -11.50
CA GLY A 42 -12.00 14.45 -11.95
C GLY A 42 -12.37 13.10 -11.34
N TYR A 43 -11.63 12.61 -10.33
CA TYR A 43 -11.99 11.39 -9.59
C TYR A 43 -12.99 11.70 -8.47
N HIS A 44 -13.86 10.72 -8.19
CA HIS A 44 -14.65 10.72 -6.98
C HIS A 44 -13.86 10.10 -5.83
N THR A 45 -14.16 10.51 -4.61
CA THR A 45 -13.52 9.94 -3.41
C THR A 45 -14.58 9.46 -2.42
N GLN A 46 -14.36 8.27 -1.89
CA GLN A 46 -15.15 7.68 -0.80
C GLN A 46 -14.25 7.47 0.40
N MET A 47 -14.67 7.95 1.56
CA MET A 47 -13.89 7.84 2.79
C MET A 47 -14.55 6.86 3.74
N GLY A 48 -13.80 5.85 4.18
CA GLY A 48 -14.23 4.92 5.20
C GLY A 48 -14.33 5.58 6.59
N PRO A 49 -15.08 4.99 7.52
CA PRO A 49 -15.35 5.57 8.83
C PRO A 49 -14.10 5.74 9.72
N ASN A 50 -13.04 4.95 9.48
CA ASN A 50 -11.83 4.98 10.31
C ASN A 50 -10.75 5.94 9.79
N CYS A 51 -10.93 6.53 8.59
CA CYS A 51 -9.88 7.33 7.95
C CYS A 51 -9.39 8.52 8.78
N LEU A 52 -10.25 9.10 9.61
CA LEU A 52 -9.94 10.23 10.51
C LEU A 52 -10.10 9.84 11.99
N VAL A 53 -9.82 8.58 12.32
CA VAL A 53 -9.83 8.08 13.69
C VAL A 53 -8.41 7.76 14.13
N ASP A 54 -8.08 8.10 15.36
CA ASP A 54 -6.84 7.77 16.04
C ASP A 54 -7.18 7.24 17.43
N LYS A 55 -7.04 5.94 17.61
CA LYS A 55 -7.37 5.28 18.87
C LYS A 55 -6.15 4.84 19.66
N GLY A 56 -4.98 5.06 19.12
CA GLY A 56 -3.75 4.67 19.79
C GLY A 56 -2.53 4.65 18.85
N ILE A 57 -1.44 4.15 19.37
CA ILE A 57 -0.16 4.12 18.66
C ILE A 57 -0.26 3.16 17.48
N GLY A 58 -0.19 3.71 16.27
CA GLY A 58 -0.06 2.94 15.03
C GLY A 58 -1.31 2.19 14.58
N ILE A 59 -2.49 2.52 15.15
CA ILE A 59 -3.79 1.98 14.72
C ILE A 59 -4.86 3.06 14.69
N SER A 60 -5.75 3.01 13.72
CA SER A 60 -6.85 3.97 13.58
C SER A 60 -7.98 3.70 14.59
N ASN A 61 -8.43 2.44 14.71
CA ASN A 61 -9.56 2.05 15.54
C ASN A 61 -9.36 0.62 16.08
N ASP A 62 -10.36 0.09 16.78
CA ASP A 62 -10.34 -1.31 17.22
C ASP A 62 -10.14 -2.24 16.02
N PRO A 63 -9.32 -3.31 16.14
CA PRO A 63 -9.01 -4.21 15.05
C PRO A 63 -10.23 -4.78 14.34
N ALA A 64 -11.29 -5.11 15.07
CA ALA A 64 -12.53 -5.60 14.48
C ALA A 64 -13.25 -4.54 13.62
N LEU A 65 -13.19 -3.26 14.00
CA LEU A 65 -13.78 -2.16 13.22
C LEU A 65 -12.92 -1.86 11.97
N CYS A 66 -11.61 -1.95 12.09
CA CYS A 66 -10.69 -1.82 10.96
C CYS A 66 -10.91 -2.95 9.93
N GLY A 67 -11.03 -4.18 10.38
CA GLY A 67 -11.33 -5.33 9.53
C GLY A 67 -12.70 -5.22 8.86
N LYS A 68 -13.72 -4.77 9.59
CA LYS A 68 -15.06 -4.52 9.05
C LYS A 68 -15.02 -3.47 7.93
N GLU A 69 -14.39 -2.32 8.16
CA GLU A 69 -14.24 -1.26 7.14
C GLU A 69 -13.60 -1.80 5.86
N LEU A 70 -12.48 -2.54 6.03
CA LEU A 70 -11.76 -3.12 4.88
C LEU A 70 -12.63 -4.11 4.10
N ASN A 71 -13.33 -5.01 4.78
CA ASN A 71 -14.22 -5.99 4.16
C ASN A 71 -15.36 -5.30 3.40
N GLU A 72 -16.05 -4.33 4.02
CA GLU A 72 -17.16 -3.60 3.41
C GLU A 72 -16.70 -2.79 2.19
N SER A 73 -15.56 -2.08 2.31
CA SER A 73 -15.01 -1.31 1.21
C SER A 73 -14.56 -2.20 0.05
N TYR A 74 -13.88 -3.33 0.35
CA TYR A 74 -13.36 -4.21 -0.69
C TYR A 74 -14.48 -4.97 -1.41
N CYS A 75 -15.44 -5.52 -0.68
CA CYS A 75 -16.53 -6.33 -1.24
C CYS A 75 -17.70 -5.49 -1.77
N GLY A 76 -17.81 -4.21 -1.37
CA GLY A 76 -18.83 -3.28 -1.83
C GLY A 76 -18.64 -2.85 -3.30
N THR A 77 -19.54 -2.02 -3.79
CA THR A 77 -19.54 -1.52 -5.19
C THR A 77 -19.32 -0.02 -5.30
N GLU A 78 -19.08 0.66 -4.17
CA GLU A 78 -19.02 2.12 -4.04
C GLU A 78 -17.71 2.73 -4.53
N ASN A 79 -16.69 1.91 -4.74
CA ASN A 79 -15.36 2.34 -5.19
C ASN A 79 -14.78 1.36 -6.21
N ASP A 80 -13.88 1.86 -7.05
CA ASP A 80 -13.21 1.08 -8.10
C ASP A 80 -11.83 0.58 -7.65
N VAL A 81 -11.12 1.39 -6.87
CA VAL A 81 -9.82 1.08 -6.27
C VAL A 81 -9.80 1.54 -4.82
N ILE A 82 -8.90 0.98 -4.02
CA ILE A 82 -8.76 1.31 -2.60
C ILE A 82 -7.33 1.75 -2.32
N ILE A 83 -7.16 2.86 -1.59
CA ILE A 83 -5.88 3.33 -1.09
C ILE A 83 -5.95 3.41 0.43
N SER A 84 -5.01 2.78 1.14
CA SER A 84 -4.89 2.90 2.59
C SER A 84 -4.49 4.32 3.00
N CYS A 85 -5.06 4.83 4.06
CA CYS A 85 -4.74 6.15 4.61
C CYS A 85 -3.27 6.27 5.01
N GLY A 86 -2.76 5.29 5.77
CA GLY A 86 -1.40 5.28 6.27
C GLY A 86 -0.86 3.86 6.44
N GLY A 87 0.42 3.79 6.74
CA GLY A 87 1.04 2.62 7.37
C GLY A 87 0.63 2.56 8.84
N GLY A 88 1.42 1.93 9.68
CA GLY A 88 1.17 1.83 11.12
C GLY A 88 1.98 0.71 11.72
N GLU A 89 1.47 0.11 12.80
CA GLU A 89 2.23 -0.87 13.57
C GLU A 89 1.42 -2.13 13.91
N LEU A 90 0.09 -2.04 13.93
CA LEU A 90 -0.77 -3.05 14.54
C LEU A 90 -1.77 -3.69 13.58
N MET A 91 -1.57 -3.57 12.27
CA MET A 91 -2.48 -4.21 11.31
C MET A 91 -2.45 -5.75 11.40
N CYS A 92 -1.39 -6.34 11.96
CA CYS A 92 -1.35 -7.77 12.27
C CYS A 92 -2.50 -8.19 13.21
N GLU A 93 -2.98 -7.31 14.09
CA GLU A 93 -4.16 -7.56 14.94
C GLU A 93 -5.49 -7.46 14.17
N VAL A 94 -5.50 -6.77 13.03
CA VAL A 94 -6.68 -6.63 12.15
C VAL A 94 -6.87 -7.86 11.27
N VAL A 95 -5.78 -8.54 10.90
CA VAL A 95 -5.78 -9.71 9.99
C VAL A 95 -6.82 -10.77 10.38
N PRO A 96 -7.04 -11.14 11.67
CA PRO A 96 -8.06 -12.10 12.07
C PRO A 96 -9.51 -11.71 11.73
N TYR A 97 -9.77 -10.43 11.47
CA TYR A 97 -11.10 -9.88 11.16
C TYR A 97 -11.29 -9.62 9.67
N ILE A 98 -10.30 -9.92 8.83
CA ILE A 98 -10.39 -9.78 7.37
C ILE A 98 -11.03 -11.04 6.78
N ASP A 99 -12.10 -10.85 5.99
CA ASP A 99 -12.77 -11.93 5.28
C ASP A 99 -12.09 -12.21 3.93
N PHE A 100 -10.95 -12.90 3.97
CA PHE A 100 -10.24 -13.29 2.74
C PHE A 100 -11.07 -14.20 1.82
N ALA A 101 -12.02 -14.96 2.36
CA ALA A 101 -12.91 -15.79 1.56
C ALA A 101 -13.91 -14.96 0.77
N GLY A 102 -14.52 -13.95 1.41
CA GLY A 102 -15.35 -12.95 0.74
C GLY A 102 -14.59 -12.15 -0.30
N ILE A 103 -13.38 -11.69 0.05
CA ILE A 103 -12.49 -10.97 -0.87
C ILE A 103 -12.14 -11.82 -2.11
N ALA A 104 -11.86 -13.11 -1.92
CA ALA A 104 -11.58 -14.03 -3.01
C ALA A 104 -12.77 -14.23 -3.97
N GLN A 105 -14.01 -14.02 -3.53
CA GLN A 105 -15.22 -14.14 -4.33
C GLN A 105 -15.70 -12.80 -4.91
N ALA A 106 -15.33 -11.67 -4.28
CA ALA A 106 -15.71 -10.34 -4.73
C ALA A 106 -15.06 -9.98 -6.07
N LYS A 107 -15.59 -8.96 -6.76
CA LYS A 107 -14.89 -8.34 -7.88
C LYS A 107 -13.53 -7.85 -7.40
N PRO A 108 -12.41 -8.26 -8.03
CA PRO A 108 -11.10 -7.84 -7.59
C PRO A 108 -10.93 -6.32 -7.75
N LYS A 109 -10.32 -5.69 -6.75
CA LYS A 109 -9.99 -4.26 -6.74
C LYS A 109 -8.50 -4.09 -6.46
N TRP A 110 -7.88 -3.10 -7.10
CA TRP A 110 -6.57 -2.67 -6.67
C TRP A 110 -6.65 -2.08 -5.27
N TYR A 111 -5.89 -2.69 -4.37
CA TYR A 111 -5.60 -2.13 -3.06
C TYR A 111 -4.16 -1.64 -3.07
N MET A 112 -3.92 -0.42 -2.60
CA MET A 112 -2.60 0.16 -2.51
C MET A 112 -2.30 0.66 -1.11
N GLY A 113 -1.12 0.31 -0.61
CA GLY A 113 -0.54 0.75 0.66
C GLY A 113 0.81 0.08 0.88
N PHE A 114 1.68 0.69 1.67
CA PHE A 114 3.00 0.16 2.00
C PHE A 114 3.19 0.02 3.51
N SER A 115 4.37 -0.42 3.96
CA SER A 115 4.71 -0.63 5.38
C SER A 115 3.76 -1.68 6.00
N ASP A 116 3.05 -1.35 7.06
CA ASP A 116 2.13 -2.24 7.78
C ASP A 116 1.01 -2.80 6.90
N ASN A 117 0.66 -2.12 5.79
CA ASN A 117 -0.27 -2.63 4.78
C ASN A 117 0.20 -3.93 4.09
N THR A 118 1.46 -4.34 4.29
CA THR A 118 1.94 -5.67 3.89
C THR A 118 1.04 -6.77 4.42
N ASN A 119 0.48 -6.60 5.63
CA ASN A 119 -0.46 -7.55 6.23
C ASN A 119 -1.69 -7.81 5.33
N PHE A 120 -2.07 -6.86 4.47
CA PHE A 120 -3.14 -7.10 3.50
C PHE A 120 -2.62 -7.38 2.09
N THR A 121 -1.69 -6.59 1.58
CA THR A 121 -1.20 -6.75 0.19
C THR A 121 -0.60 -8.12 -0.06
N PHE A 122 0.16 -8.64 0.91
CA PHE A 122 0.75 -9.98 0.86
C PHE A 122 -0.29 -11.09 0.99
N LEU A 123 -1.22 -10.96 1.95
CA LEU A 123 -2.24 -11.97 2.19
C LEU A 123 -3.34 -11.97 1.12
N SER A 124 -3.64 -10.82 0.52
CA SER A 124 -4.49 -10.74 -0.67
C SER A 124 -3.94 -11.60 -1.81
N ALA A 125 -2.64 -11.57 -2.03
CA ALA A 125 -1.98 -12.40 -3.03
C ALA A 125 -1.97 -13.88 -2.63
N THR A 126 -1.53 -14.19 -1.42
CA THR A 126 -1.27 -15.59 -1.01
C THR A 126 -2.53 -16.36 -0.63
N ILE A 127 -3.53 -15.71 -0.02
CA ILE A 127 -4.79 -16.33 0.41
C ILE A 127 -5.90 -16.10 -0.60
N ALA A 128 -6.18 -14.83 -0.97
CA ALA A 128 -7.31 -14.48 -1.84
C ALA A 128 -6.96 -14.54 -3.33
N ASP A 129 -5.74 -14.92 -3.69
CA ASP A 129 -5.26 -15.05 -5.07
C ASP A 129 -5.49 -13.79 -5.92
N THR A 130 -5.37 -12.62 -5.31
CA THR A 130 -5.65 -11.32 -5.92
C THR A 130 -4.46 -10.38 -5.80
N ALA A 131 -4.06 -9.79 -6.92
CA ALA A 131 -2.96 -8.85 -6.96
C ALA A 131 -3.30 -7.55 -6.21
N ALA A 132 -2.29 -6.99 -5.54
CA ALA A 132 -2.34 -5.70 -4.85
C ALA A 132 -1.09 -4.87 -5.20
N VAL A 133 -1.09 -3.59 -4.86
CA VAL A 133 0.03 -2.68 -5.09
C VAL A 133 0.69 -2.34 -3.76
N TYR A 134 1.94 -2.75 -3.58
CA TYR A 134 2.76 -2.22 -2.50
C TYR A 134 3.28 -0.85 -2.91
N GLY A 135 2.60 0.20 -2.50
CA GLY A 135 2.83 1.56 -2.98
C GLY A 135 2.36 2.63 -1.99
N PRO A 136 2.42 3.92 -2.37
CA PRO A 136 2.15 5.02 -1.45
C PRO A 136 0.77 4.95 -0.81
N CYS A 137 0.69 5.29 0.49
CA CYS A 137 -0.57 5.54 1.19
C CYS A 137 -1.16 6.90 0.80
N ALA A 138 -2.44 7.12 1.10
CA ALA A 138 -3.23 8.27 0.64
C ALA A 138 -2.60 9.62 1.02
N ALA A 139 -2.04 9.77 2.22
CA ALA A 139 -1.41 11.01 2.66
C ALA A 139 -0.19 11.42 1.81
N ALA A 140 0.47 10.47 1.13
CA ALA A 140 1.59 10.79 0.24
C ALA A 140 1.14 11.57 -1.00
N PHE A 141 -0.09 11.36 -1.47
CA PHE A 141 -0.66 12.10 -2.60
C PHE A 141 -1.02 13.56 -2.25
N GLY A 142 -0.89 13.93 -0.99
CA GLY A 142 -1.07 15.32 -0.55
C GLY A 142 0.17 16.19 -0.71
N MET A 143 1.34 15.63 -1.01
CA MET A 143 2.55 16.45 -1.19
C MET A 143 2.44 17.41 -2.39
N GLU A 144 3.12 18.55 -2.28
CA GLU A 144 3.15 19.55 -3.33
C GLU A 144 4.57 20.13 -3.50
N PRO A 145 5.22 20.02 -4.69
CA PRO A 145 4.75 19.25 -5.86
C PRO A 145 4.84 17.72 -5.65
N TRP A 146 4.13 16.95 -6.46
CA TRP A 146 4.28 15.49 -6.46
C TRP A 146 5.69 15.08 -6.89
N HIS A 147 6.28 14.18 -6.12
CA HIS A 147 7.45 13.44 -6.59
C HIS A 147 7.04 12.47 -7.72
N PRO A 148 7.90 12.21 -8.72
CA PRO A 148 7.59 11.25 -9.81
C PRO A 148 7.09 9.90 -9.32
N ALA A 149 7.60 9.38 -8.20
CA ALA A 149 7.14 8.12 -7.62
C ALA A 149 5.66 8.10 -7.22
N VAL A 150 5.11 9.24 -6.81
CA VAL A 150 3.69 9.39 -6.46
C VAL A 150 2.83 9.47 -7.73
N GLN A 151 3.32 10.18 -8.75
CA GLN A 151 2.67 10.22 -10.07
C GLN A 151 2.64 8.82 -10.71
N ASP A 152 3.77 8.11 -10.72
CA ASP A 152 3.86 6.75 -11.28
C ASP A 152 2.92 5.77 -10.56
N ALA A 153 2.75 5.91 -9.24
CA ALA A 153 1.82 5.08 -8.49
C ALA A 153 0.36 5.27 -8.93
N LEU A 154 -0.07 6.52 -9.17
CA LEU A 154 -1.40 6.80 -9.71
C LEU A 154 -1.51 6.32 -11.17
N ASP A 155 -0.51 6.57 -11.98
CA ASP A 155 -0.51 6.18 -13.39
C ASP A 155 -0.53 4.65 -13.56
N LEU A 156 0.09 3.91 -12.62
CA LEU A 156 -0.04 2.45 -12.53
C LEU A 156 -1.48 2.02 -12.22
N LEU A 157 -2.13 2.64 -11.21
CA LEU A 157 -3.52 2.34 -10.87
C LEU A 157 -4.49 2.64 -12.03
N CYS A 158 -4.17 3.65 -12.84
CA CYS A 158 -4.94 4.02 -14.04
C CYS A 158 -4.58 3.18 -15.27
N GLY A 159 -3.56 2.33 -15.20
CA GLY A 159 -3.07 1.56 -16.35
C GLY A 159 -2.39 2.39 -17.43
N LYS A 160 -2.03 3.64 -17.14
CA LYS A 160 -1.26 4.50 -18.06
C LYS A 160 0.18 4.03 -18.21
N ILE A 161 0.73 3.44 -17.15
CA ILE A 161 2.02 2.77 -17.16
C ILE A 161 1.87 1.33 -16.65
N THR A 162 2.69 0.43 -17.16
CA THR A 162 2.81 -0.97 -16.71
C THR A 162 4.25 -1.34 -16.36
N ARG A 163 5.12 -0.35 -16.36
CA ARG A 163 6.53 -0.48 -15.99
C ARG A 163 6.90 0.63 -15.03
N VAL A 164 7.54 0.24 -13.94
CA VAL A 164 8.13 1.16 -12.96
C VAL A 164 9.65 1.02 -12.99
N HIS A 165 10.36 2.04 -12.54
CA HIS A 165 11.81 2.07 -12.47
C HIS A 165 12.27 2.58 -11.09
N ASN A 166 13.54 2.38 -10.79
CA ASN A 166 14.14 3.02 -9.63
C ASN A 166 14.34 4.51 -9.89
N TYR A 167 14.37 5.28 -8.82
CA TYR A 167 14.72 6.69 -8.85
C TYR A 167 16.20 6.84 -8.43
N ASP A 168 16.87 7.87 -8.95
CA ASP A 168 18.31 8.06 -8.76
C ASP A 168 18.65 8.51 -7.32
N LEU A 169 17.71 9.14 -6.64
CA LEU A 169 17.88 9.68 -5.29
C LEU A 169 16.83 9.13 -4.33
N TRP A 170 17.16 9.06 -3.05
CA TRP A 170 16.25 8.73 -1.96
C TRP A 170 16.32 9.76 -0.82
N GLU A 171 15.26 9.82 -0.03
CA GLU A 171 15.14 10.70 1.12
C GLU A 171 15.72 10.03 2.36
N LYS A 172 16.78 10.62 2.93
CA LYS A 172 17.36 10.16 4.18
C LYS A 172 16.58 10.66 5.38
N GLU A 173 16.23 11.94 5.36
CA GLU A 173 15.48 12.61 6.44
C GLU A 173 14.30 13.36 5.84
N SER A 174 13.10 13.08 6.35
CA SER A 174 11.90 13.78 5.92
C SER A 174 11.86 15.20 6.45
N VAL A 175 11.44 16.11 5.59
CA VAL A 175 11.16 17.51 5.97
C VAL A 175 9.66 17.76 6.16
N LYS A 176 8.85 16.70 6.05
CA LYS A 176 7.42 16.77 6.33
C LYS A 176 7.19 16.73 7.84
N ASP A 177 6.58 17.79 8.35
CA ASP A 177 6.20 17.95 9.75
C ASP A 177 4.85 18.68 9.85
N GLU A 178 4.45 19.05 11.07
CA GLU A 178 3.19 19.76 11.32
C GLU A 178 3.15 21.18 10.71
N GLU A 179 4.30 21.83 10.54
CA GLU A 179 4.40 23.17 9.92
C GLU A 179 4.46 23.07 8.39
N HIS A 180 4.96 21.94 7.87
CA HIS A 180 5.14 21.68 6.45
C HIS A 180 4.45 20.38 6.02
N PRO A 181 3.11 20.23 6.21
CA PRO A 181 2.40 18.97 6.00
C PRO A 181 2.35 18.52 4.54
N LEU A 182 2.55 19.43 3.59
CA LEU A 182 2.55 19.14 2.16
C LEU A 182 3.95 19.04 1.56
N ALA A 183 5.00 19.09 2.39
CA ALA A 183 6.37 19.03 1.90
C ALA A 183 6.59 17.78 1.02
N PRO A 184 7.22 17.95 -0.18
CA PRO A 184 7.60 16.84 -1.03
C PRO A 184 8.76 16.06 -0.40
N TYR A 185 9.08 14.89 -0.98
CA TYR A 185 10.26 14.14 -0.57
C TYR A 185 11.53 14.97 -0.72
N HIS A 186 12.31 15.05 0.33
CA HIS A 186 13.62 15.71 0.37
C HIS A 186 14.71 14.73 -0.05
N VAL A 187 14.72 14.37 -1.33
CA VAL A 187 15.67 13.39 -1.87
C VAL A 187 17.07 14.00 -2.01
N THR A 188 18.01 13.50 -1.24
CA THR A 188 19.39 14.03 -1.14
C THR A 188 20.46 13.00 -1.41
N GLU A 189 20.16 11.71 -1.18
CA GLU A 189 21.14 10.65 -1.23
C GLU A 189 21.03 9.83 -2.53
N PRO A 190 22.15 9.45 -3.17
CA PRO A 190 22.11 8.60 -4.34
C PRO A 190 21.68 7.17 -3.98
N VAL A 191 20.90 6.56 -4.88
CA VAL A 191 20.55 5.14 -4.79
C VAL A 191 21.70 4.29 -5.29
N GLU A 192 22.25 3.42 -4.45
CA GLU A 192 23.25 2.43 -4.82
C GLU A 192 22.64 1.02 -4.87
N LEU A 193 22.59 0.43 -6.05
CA LEU A 193 22.14 -0.97 -6.21
C LEU A 193 23.34 -1.91 -6.09
N LYS A 194 23.25 -2.88 -5.18
CA LYS A 194 24.25 -3.94 -5.03
C LYS A 194 23.65 -5.26 -5.48
N VAL A 195 24.33 -5.91 -6.42
CA VAL A 195 23.91 -7.21 -6.95
C VAL A 195 24.83 -8.30 -6.38
N PHE A 196 24.23 -9.40 -5.99
CA PHE A 196 24.94 -10.60 -5.53
C PHE A 196 24.59 -11.79 -6.46
N PRO A 197 25.58 -12.64 -6.82
CA PRO A 197 27.00 -12.54 -6.48
C PRO A 197 27.66 -11.33 -7.15
N GLN A 198 28.72 -10.79 -6.54
CA GLN A 198 29.49 -9.68 -7.11
C GLN A 198 29.99 -10.00 -8.52
N GLY A 199 29.87 -9.00 -9.43
CA GLY A 199 30.30 -9.13 -10.82
C GLY A 199 29.17 -9.46 -11.81
N ALA A 200 27.92 -9.63 -11.35
CA ALA A 200 26.79 -9.67 -12.25
C ALA A 200 26.48 -8.25 -12.75
N GLU A 201 26.66 -8.00 -14.05
CA GLU A 201 26.38 -6.67 -14.62
C GLU A 201 24.89 -6.44 -14.89
N ASN A 202 24.16 -7.52 -15.23
CA ASN A 202 22.73 -7.47 -15.49
C ASN A 202 22.05 -8.72 -14.89
N VAL A 203 20.96 -8.50 -14.16
CA VAL A 203 20.11 -9.58 -13.66
C VAL A 203 18.71 -9.38 -14.19
N THR A 204 18.20 -10.38 -14.91
CA THR A 204 16.81 -10.42 -15.35
C THR A 204 16.12 -11.60 -14.68
N MET A 205 14.97 -11.33 -14.06
CA MET A 205 14.13 -12.36 -13.44
C MET A 205 12.71 -12.19 -13.96
N GLU A 206 12.02 -13.31 -14.17
CA GLU A 206 10.62 -13.33 -14.58
C GLU A 206 9.84 -14.18 -13.58
N GLY A 207 8.71 -13.64 -13.11
CA GLY A 207 7.85 -14.35 -12.16
C GLY A 207 6.88 -13.42 -11.44
N ARG A 208 6.05 -14.00 -10.57
CA ARG A 208 5.13 -13.25 -9.70
C ARG A 208 5.88 -12.74 -8.49
N LEU A 209 5.87 -11.43 -8.32
CA LEU A 209 6.42 -10.78 -7.12
C LEU A 209 5.41 -10.89 -5.97
N ILE A 210 5.87 -11.42 -4.83
CA ILE A 210 5.21 -11.28 -3.54
C ILE A 210 6.22 -10.73 -2.54
N GLY A 211 5.76 -9.95 -1.58
CA GLY A 211 6.65 -9.36 -0.59
C GLY A 211 6.00 -8.16 0.10
N GLY A 212 6.84 -7.32 0.67
CA GLY A 212 6.45 -6.13 1.41
C GLY A 212 7.46 -5.81 2.51
N CYS A 213 6.99 -5.17 3.57
CA CYS A 213 7.80 -4.84 4.75
C CYS A 213 8.24 -6.11 5.47
N MET A 214 9.55 -6.24 5.73
CA MET A 214 10.13 -7.43 6.35
C MET A 214 9.59 -7.66 7.77
N ASP A 215 9.41 -6.59 8.56
CA ASP A 215 8.87 -6.68 9.92
C ASP A 215 7.47 -7.31 9.94
N CYS A 216 6.63 -6.97 8.95
CA CYS A 216 5.31 -7.58 8.81
C CYS A 216 5.40 -9.03 8.34
N LEU A 217 6.28 -9.33 7.37
CA LEU A 217 6.44 -10.69 6.85
C LEU A 217 6.93 -11.66 7.93
N VAL A 218 7.87 -11.24 8.77
CA VAL A 218 8.37 -12.06 9.90
C VAL A 218 7.23 -12.39 10.87
N ASN A 219 6.33 -11.46 11.13
CA ASN A 219 5.17 -11.69 12.01
C ASN A 219 4.11 -12.62 11.40
N LEU A 220 4.07 -12.77 10.09
CA LEU A 220 3.12 -13.64 9.39
C LEU A 220 3.62 -15.09 9.28
N LEU A 221 4.94 -15.32 9.28
CA LEU A 221 5.55 -16.64 9.11
C LEU A 221 5.13 -17.60 10.21
N GLY A 222 4.75 -18.82 9.82
CA GLY A 222 4.35 -19.88 10.73
C GLY A 222 3.02 -19.66 11.45
N THR A 223 2.30 -18.58 11.15
CA THR A 223 0.92 -18.36 11.64
C THR A 223 -0.09 -19.09 10.75
N ARG A 224 -1.36 -19.11 11.16
CA ARG A 224 -2.45 -19.64 10.32
C ARG A 224 -2.68 -18.88 9.01
N PHE A 225 -2.04 -17.73 8.84
CA PHE A 225 -2.11 -16.89 7.65
C PHE A 225 -0.92 -17.10 6.70
N ASP A 226 0.05 -17.91 7.08
CA ASP A 226 1.20 -18.26 6.24
C ASP A 226 0.79 -19.30 5.17
N HIS A 227 0.44 -18.78 3.99
CA HIS A 227 0.08 -19.57 2.80
C HIS A 227 1.15 -19.48 1.69
N VAL A 228 2.39 -19.15 2.05
CA VAL A 228 3.48 -19.01 1.07
C VAL A 228 3.74 -20.32 0.33
N LYS A 229 3.71 -21.44 1.05
CA LYS A 229 3.98 -22.75 0.47
C LYS A 229 2.93 -23.13 -0.56
N GLU A 230 1.64 -22.96 -0.23
CA GLU A 230 0.52 -23.22 -1.13
C GLU A 230 0.57 -22.30 -2.35
N PHE A 231 0.95 -21.04 -2.15
CA PHE A 231 1.13 -20.08 -3.24
C PHE A 231 2.28 -20.51 -4.18
N GLN A 232 3.42 -20.94 -3.64
CA GLN A 232 4.55 -21.45 -4.42
C GLN A 232 4.22 -22.77 -5.16
N GLU A 233 3.43 -23.64 -4.56
CA GLU A 233 2.96 -24.86 -5.23
C GLU A 233 2.02 -24.55 -6.41
N ARG A 234 1.18 -23.51 -6.26
CA ARG A 234 0.28 -23.02 -7.31
C ARG A 234 1.03 -22.29 -8.42
N TYR A 235 1.97 -21.44 -8.03
CA TYR A 235 2.72 -20.56 -8.91
C TYR A 235 4.22 -20.82 -8.75
N LYS A 236 4.77 -21.68 -9.59
CA LYS A 236 6.19 -22.09 -9.53
C LYS A 236 7.17 -20.99 -9.95
N ASP A 237 6.65 -19.89 -10.47
CA ASP A 237 7.36 -18.67 -10.89
C ASP A 237 7.34 -17.57 -9.82
N CYS A 238 7.09 -17.91 -8.55
CA CYS A 238 7.01 -16.96 -7.45
C CYS A 238 8.39 -16.40 -7.09
N LEU A 239 8.49 -15.09 -6.99
CA LEU A 239 9.67 -14.34 -6.52
C LEU A 239 9.31 -13.58 -5.25
N LEU A 240 10.00 -13.86 -4.15
CA LEU A 240 9.86 -13.13 -2.90
C LEU A 240 10.72 -11.86 -2.95
N TYR A 241 10.10 -10.71 -2.75
CA TYR A 241 10.75 -9.41 -2.68
C TYR A 241 10.47 -8.74 -1.33
N PRO A 242 11.30 -8.98 -0.30
CA PRO A 242 11.19 -8.26 0.96
C PRO A 242 11.71 -6.82 0.79
N SER A 243 10.96 -5.85 1.29
CA SER A 243 11.40 -4.47 1.41
C SER A 243 11.90 -4.23 2.85
N PRO A 244 13.06 -3.58 3.04
CA PRO A 244 13.49 -3.19 4.37
C PRO A 244 12.46 -2.25 5.02
N SER A 245 12.30 -2.38 6.33
CA SER A 245 11.46 -1.48 7.10
C SER A 245 12.00 -0.04 7.02
N PRO A 246 11.14 0.99 7.04
CA PRO A 246 11.59 2.37 7.22
C PRO A 246 12.47 2.56 8.46
N ARG A 247 12.34 1.70 9.49
CA ARG A 247 13.19 1.70 10.68
C ARG A 247 14.61 1.20 10.43
N ASP A 248 14.82 0.40 9.39
CA ASP A 248 16.13 -0.13 9.02
C ASP A 248 16.97 0.89 8.23
N ARG A 249 16.43 2.08 8.03
CA ARG A 249 17.10 3.19 7.34
C ARG A 249 17.81 4.14 8.28
N GLY A 250 17.90 3.76 9.55
CA GLY A 250 18.64 4.51 10.59
C GLY A 250 20.15 4.38 10.50
#